data_752a6ff41f59b6177906382a69561619
#
_entry.id   752a6ff41f59b6177906382a69561619
#
_cell.length_a   1.000
_cell.length_b   1.000
_cell.length_c   1.000
_cell.angle_alpha   90.00
_cell.angle_beta   90.00
_cell.angle_gamma   90.00
#
_symmetry.space_group_name_H-M   'P 1'
#
loop_
_entity.id
_entity.type
_entity.pdbx_description
1 polymer ?
#
loop_
_entity_poly.entity_id
_entity_poly.type
_entity_poly.pdbx_seq_one_letter_code
_entity_poly.pdbx_strand_id
1 'polypeptide(L)'
;MSLDGYIATTDNKFDWITGDGDNTLNSKEFWNFPKFLKTIDTIVMGSHCFDLGQHKDFADKTIFIATSKNMEDKDNLHFISGDIVKAVIENNQKSDKNIFVWGGGGLVHNFLASSSIDEFYIGIVPVILGEGIPLFQGNTPTIRLHLEKIMSENGIVILKYSKNFSKNIS
;
A
#
# COMPACT_ATOMS: atom_id res chain seq x y z
N MET A 1 -6.85 -5.25 4.16
CA MET A 1 -7.29 -4.83 5.52
C MET A 1 -8.47 -5.65 5.96
N SER A 2 -8.75 -5.71 7.26
CA SER A 2 -10.02 -6.24 7.79
C SER A 2 -11.20 -5.39 7.32
N LEU A 3 -12.43 -5.91 7.47
CA LEU A 3 -13.65 -5.19 7.12
C LEU A 3 -13.80 -3.87 7.92
N ASP A 4 -13.31 -3.84 9.14
CA ASP A 4 -13.28 -2.66 10.04
C ASP A 4 -12.02 -1.81 9.94
N GLY A 5 -11.17 -2.03 8.90
CA GLY A 5 -10.12 -1.09 8.47
C GLY A 5 -8.73 -1.29 9.06
N TYR A 6 -8.45 -2.40 9.72
CA TYR A 6 -7.13 -2.69 10.28
C TYR A 6 -6.25 -3.48 9.31
N ILE A 7 -4.93 -3.26 9.37
CA ILE A 7 -3.91 -3.95 8.58
C ILE A 7 -3.12 -4.98 9.37
N ALA A 8 -3.16 -4.89 10.69
CA ALA A 8 -2.56 -5.83 11.62
C ALA A 8 -3.30 -5.77 12.96
N THR A 9 -3.13 -6.79 13.79
CA THR A 9 -3.54 -6.77 15.19
C THR A 9 -2.69 -5.80 15.99
N THR A 10 -3.06 -5.52 17.24
CA THR A 10 -2.28 -4.63 18.15
C THR A 10 -0.87 -5.14 18.42
N ASP A 11 -0.63 -6.46 18.32
CA ASP A 11 0.67 -7.10 18.43
C ASP A 11 1.37 -7.34 17.07
N ASN A 12 0.95 -6.60 16.03
CA ASN A 12 1.51 -6.60 14.68
C ASN A 12 1.39 -7.93 13.90
N LYS A 13 0.44 -8.81 14.23
CA LYS A 13 0.19 -10.02 13.47
C LYS A 13 -0.76 -9.76 12.29
N PHE A 14 -0.60 -10.55 11.23
CA PHE A 14 -1.39 -10.48 9.99
C PHE A 14 -1.70 -11.87 9.39
N ASP A 15 -1.59 -12.93 10.18
CA ASP A 15 -1.89 -14.33 9.82
C ASP A 15 -3.39 -14.57 9.53
N TRP A 16 -4.24 -13.64 9.94
CA TRP A 16 -5.67 -13.59 9.63
C TRP A 16 -5.98 -13.15 8.19
N ILE A 17 -4.99 -12.69 7.42
CA ILE A 17 -5.18 -12.26 6.02
C ILE A 17 -5.36 -13.52 5.14
N THR A 18 -6.52 -14.10 5.21
CA THR A 18 -6.92 -15.28 4.45
C THR A 18 -8.31 -15.09 3.88
N GLY A 19 -8.62 -15.76 2.77
CA GLY A 19 -9.98 -15.86 2.27
C GLY A 19 -10.82 -16.84 3.10
N ASP A 20 -12.13 -16.88 2.85
CA ASP A 20 -13.09 -17.77 3.50
C ASP A 20 -13.26 -19.13 2.79
N GLY A 21 -12.62 -19.30 1.62
CA GLY A 21 -12.69 -20.54 0.83
C GLY A 21 -13.88 -20.60 -0.14
N ASP A 22 -14.80 -19.62 -0.10
CA ASP A 22 -15.93 -19.60 -1.02
C ASP A 22 -15.55 -18.93 -2.36
N ASN A 23 -15.72 -19.66 -3.44
CA ASN A 23 -15.43 -19.23 -4.81
C ASN A 23 -16.68 -18.80 -5.60
N THR A 24 -17.86 -18.84 -5.00
CA THR A 24 -19.14 -18.57 -5.70
C THR A 24 -19.25 -17.15 -6.24
N LEU A 25 -18.60 -16.18 -5.56
CA LEU A 25 -18.58 -14.77 -5.94
C LEU A 25 -17.24 -14.33 -6.56
N ASN A 26 -16.42 -15.27 -6.99
CA ASN A 26 -15.18 -14.93 -7.67
C ASN A 26 -15.45 -14.16 -8.96
N SER A 27 -14.73 -13.07 -9.16
CA SER A 27 -14.81 -12.30 -10.40
C SER A 27 -14.09 -13.02 -11.54
N LYS A 28 -14.45 -12.70 -12.80
CA LYS A 28 -13.76 -13.25 -14.00
C LYS A 28 -12.30 -12.81 -14.08
N GLU A 29 -11.99 -11.64 -13.58
CA GLU A 29 -10.65 -11.09 -13.52
C GLU A 29 -10.17 -11.10 -12.07
N PHE A 30 -8.96 -11.61 -11.86
CA PHE A 30 -8.32 -11.69 -10.57
C PHE A 30 -7.25 -10.62 -10.40
N TRP A 31 -6.91 -10.33 -9.15
CA TRP A 31 -5.77 -9.52 -8.83
C TRP A 31 -4.47 -10.25 -9.22
N ASN A 32 -3.73 -9.67 -10.15
CA ASN A 32 -2.46 -10.24 -10.59
C ASN A 32 -1.30 -9.39 -10.04
N PHE A 33 -0.86 -9.71 -8.82
CA PHE A 33 0.21 -8.99 -8.15
C PHE A 33 1.53 -9.01 -8.93
N PRO A 34 2.00 -10.13 -9.53
CA PRO A 34 3.18 -10.12 -10.39
C PRO A 34 3.07 -9.19 -11.60
N LYS A 35 1.89 -9.10 -12.22
CA LYS A 35 1.65 -8.15 -13.33
C LYS A 35 1.68 -6.71 -12.85
N PHE A 36 1.11 -6.42 -11.69
CA PHE A 36 1.18 -5.10 -11.06
C PHE A 36 2.62 -4.71 -10.75
N LEU A 37 3.43 -5.59 -10.16
CA LEU A 37 4.83 -5.31 -9.82
C LEU A 37 5.70 -4.97 -11.05
N LYS A 38 5.33 -5.41 -12.26
CA LYS A 38 6.03 -5.00 -13.50
C LYS A 38 5.86 -3.53 -13.84
N THR A 39 4.83 -2.88 -13.31
CA THR A 39 4.58 -1.44 -13.50
C THR A 39 5.28 -0.58 -12.43
N ILE A 40 5.92 -1.22 -11.45
CA ILE A 40 6.57 -0.59 -10.31
C ILE A 40 8.09 -0.74 -10.46
N ASP A 41 8.86 0.26 -10.12
CA ASP A 41 10.30 0.17 -9.94
C ASP A 41 10.76 0.63 -8.55
N THR A 42 9.94 1.36 -7.85
CA THR A 42 10.25 1.91 -6.53
C THR A 42 9.23 1.42 -5.50
N ILE A 43 9.73 0.86 -4.42
CA ILE A 43 8.93 0.44 -3.25
C ILE A 43 9.25 1.37 -2.08
N VAL A 44 8.23 1.76 -1.35
CA VAL A 44 8.39 2.51 -0.10
C VAL A 44 7.78 1.71 1.04
N MET A 45 8.55 1.48 2.10
CA MET A 45 8.08 0.73 3.27
C MET A 45 8.56 1.34 4.59
N GLY A 46 7.85 1.05 5.66
CA GLY A 46 8.27 1.41 7.01
C GLY A 46 9.33 0.46 7.57
N SER A 47 10.07 0.89 8.60
CA SER A 47 11.10 0.09 9.26
C SER A 47 10.59 -1.26 9.79
N HIS A 48 9.33 -1.34 10.23
CA HIS A 48 8.76 -2.60 10.69
C HIS A 48 8.66 -3.65 9.56
N CYS A 49 8.20 -3.26 8.37
CA CYS A 49 8.16 -4.15 7.21
C CYS A 49 9.58 -4.59 6.80
N PHE A 50 10.55 -3.69 6.90
CA PHE A 50 11.95 -4.00 6.67
C PHE A 50 12.50 -5.00 7.69
N ASP A 51 12.26 -4.80 8.99
CA ASP A 51 12.69 -5.70 10.07
C ASP A 51 12.10 -7.11 9.94
N LEU A 52 10.87 -7.23 9.39
CA LEU A 52 10.24 -8.50 9.02
C LEU A 52 10.82 -9.15 7.75
N GLY A 53 11.77 -8.49 7.09
CA GLY A 53 12.43 -9.01 5.89
C GLY A 53 11.62 -8.92 4.60
N GLN A 54 10.51 -8.20 4.58
CA GLN A 54 9.60 -8.09 3.41
C GLN A 54 10.27 -7.40 2.19
N HIS A 55 11.33 -6.62 2.41
CA HIS A 55 12.13 -6.03 1.33
C HIS A 55 12.74 -7.08 0.37
N LYS A 56 12.93 -8.32 0.84
CA LYS A 56 13.51 -9.41 0.04
C LYS A 56 12.61 -9.83 -1.12
N ASP A 57 11.30 -9.62 -1.01
CA ASP A 57 10.33 -9.91 -2.06
C ASP A 57 10.42 -8.93 -3.24
N PHE A 58 11.18 -7.85 -3.08
CA PHE A 58 11.35 -6.76 -4.04
C PHE A 58 12.81 -6.49 -4.40
N ALA A 59 13.64 -7.52 -4.43
CA ALA A 59 15.10 -7.37 -4.60
C ALA A 59 15.50 -6.73 -5.95
N ASP A 60 14.62 -6.76 -6.96
CA ASP A 60 14.80 -6.13 -8.27
C ASP A 60 14.31 -4.67 -8.33
N LYS A 61 13.87 -4.09 -7.22
CA LYS A 61 13.32 -2.73 -7.12
C LYS A 61 14.23 -1.82 -6.31
N THR A 62 14.13 -0.52 -6.51
CA THR A 62 14.66 0.48 -5.57
C THR A 62 13.76 0.53 -4.36
N ILE A 63 14.32 0.43 -3.15
CA ILE A 63 13.53 0.36 -1.93
C ILE A 63 13.91 1.50 -0.98
N PHE A 64 12.94 2.33 -0.66
CA PHE A 64 13.05 3.38 0.34
C PHE A 64 12.45 2.91 1.66
N ILE A 65 13.23 2.97 2.74
CA ILE A 65 12.83 2.55 4.07
C ILE A 65 12.72 3.78 4.97
N ALA A 66 11.49 4.11 5.39
CA ALA A 66 11.26 5.15 6.38
C ALA A 66 11.69 4.66 7.77
N THR A 67 12.68 5.32 8.36
CA THR A 67 13.25 4.95 9.66
C THR A 67 13.70 6.19 10.44
N SER A 68 13.65 6.13 11.76
CA SER A 68 14.29 7.13 12.64
C SER A 68 15.75 6.82 12.96
N LYS A 69 16.22 5.62 12.58
CA LYS A 69 17.60 5.18 12.80
C LYS A 69 18.50 5.76 11.72
N ASN A 70 19.72 6.15 12.08
CA ASN A 70 20.75 6.49 11.12
C ASN A 70 21.35 5.18 10.58
N MET A 71 21.03 4.86 9.34
CA MET A 71 21.51 3.66 8.63
C MET A 71 22.11 4.10 7.29
N GLU A 72 23.17 3.44 6.89
CA GLU A 72 23.81 3.68 5.60
C GLU A 72 23.05 2.94 4.51
N ASP A 73 22.96 3.56 3.35
CA ASP A 73 22.37 2.95 2.15
C ASP A 73 23.19 1.71 1.75
N LYS A 74 22.49 0.69 1.28
CA LYS A 74 23.13 -0.54 0.83
C LYS A 74 22.42 -1.12 -0.38
N ASP A 75 23.17 -1.34 -1.46
CA ASP A 75 22.66 -1.90 -2.71
C ASP A 75 21.46 -1.10 -3.23
N ASN A 76 20.28 -1.70 -3.29
CA ASN A 76 19.03 -1.08 -3.70
C ASN A 76 18.20 -0.54 -2.52
N LEU A 77 18.74 -0.53 -1.30
CA LEU A 77 18.08 -0.09 -0.07
C LEU A 77 18.53 1.32 0.31
N HIS A 78 17.59 2.24 0.43
CA HIS A 78 17.81 3.63 0.82
C HIS A 78 17.07 3.92 2.14
N PHE A 79 17.82 4.29 3.17
CA PHE A 79 17.27 4.56 4.51
C PHE A 79 17.05 6.05 4.71
N ILE A 80 15.80 6.45 4.88
CA ILE A 80 15.40 7.84 4.98
C ILE A 80 14.89 8.15 6.38
N SER A 81 15.60 9.08 7.05
CA SER A 81 15.13 9.73 8.27
C SER A 81 14.62 11.13 7.92
N GLY A 82 13.37 11.46 8.25
CA GLY A 82 12.75 12.75 7.95
C GLY A 82 11.67 12.66 6.87
N ASP A 83 11.69 13.58 5.89
CA ASP A 83 10.65 13.66 4.86
C ASP A 83 10.82 12.59 3.77
N ILE A 84 10.28 11.42 4.05
CA ILE A 84 10.30 10.26 3.15
C ILE A 84 9.57 10.56 1.83
N VAL A 85 8.48 11.33 1.87
CA VAL A 85 7.67 11.63 0.68
C VAL A 85 8.48 12.45 -0.30
N LYS A 86 9.13 13.52 0.18
CA LYS A 86 10.00 14.37 -0.63
C LYS A 86 11.16 13.56 -1.21
N ALA A 87 11.86 12.80 -0.38
CA ALA A 87 13.00 11.99 -0.82
C ALA A 87 12.63 11.02 -1.94
N VAL A 88 11.50 10.32 -1.81
CA VAL A 88 11.03 9.34 -2.79
C VAL A 88 10.63 10.02 -4.10
N ILE A 89 9.86 11.12 -4.04
CA ILE A 89 9.41 11.83 -5.24
C ILE A 89 10.60 12.42 -6.01
N GLU A 90 11.58 13.04 -5.34
CA GLU A 90 12.77 13.59 -5.97
C GLU A 90 13.61 12.51 -6.66
N ASN A 91 13.76 11.34 -6.04
CA ASN A 91 14.50 10.22 -6.64
C ASN A 91 13.77 9.58 -7.82
N ASN A 92 12.45 9.57 -7.82
CA ASN A 92 11.65 8.92 -8.87
C ASN A 92 11.44 9.78 -10.13
N GLN A 93 11.86 11.04 -10.13
CA GLN A 93 11.66 11.98 -11.26
C GLN A 93 12.22 11.50 -12.62
N LYS A 94 13.13 10.55 -12.62
CA LYS A 94 13.77 10.00 -13.82
C LYS A 94 13.19 8.67 -14.27
N SER A 95 12.18 8.16 -13.56
CA SER A 95 11.54 6.89 -13.85
C SER A 95 10.22 7.08 -14.58
N ASP A 96 9.97 6.22 -15.58
CA ASP A 96 8.68 6.12 -16.27
C ASP A 96 7.69 5.19 -15.57
N LYS A 97 8.08 4.58 -14.43
CA LYS A 97 7.27 3.63 -13.69
C LYS A 97 6.75 4.24 -12.38
N ASN A 98 5.89 3.47 -11.74
CA ASN A 98 5.19 3.93 -10.54
C ASN A 98 5.96 3.59 -9.25
N ILE A 99 5.62 4.33 -8.20
CA ILE A 99 6.04 4.09 -6.82
C ILE A 99 4.93 3.30 -6.13
N PHE A 100 5.30 2.24 -5.43
CA PHE A 100 4.37 1.47 -4.61
C PHE A 100 4.62 1.71 -3.12
N VAL A 101 3.67 2.30 -2.44
CA VAL A 101 3.66 2.42 -0.98
C VAL A 101 3.18 1.10 -0.40
N TRP A 102 4.14 0.26 0.02
CA TRP A 102 3.88 -1.11 0.49
C TRP A 102 3.14 -1.14 1.82
N GLY A 103 3.34 -0.17 2.68
CA GLY A 103 2.54 -0.14 3.88
C GLY A 103 3.19 0.39 5.14
N GLY A 104 2.43 0.14 6.19
CA GLY A 104 2.45 0.79 7.48
C GLY A 104 1.50 2.00 7.47
N GLY A 105 0.46 1.99 8.35
CA GLY A 105 -0.54 3.08 8.38
C GLY A 105 0.06 4.47 8.54
N GLY A 106 1.15 4.61 9.31
CA GLY A 106 1.86 5.87 9.46
C GLY A 106 2.52 6.36 8.16
N LEU A 107 3.08 5.44 7.37
CA LEU A 107 3.65 5.77 6.07
C LEU A 107 2.56 6.19 5.08
N VAL A 108 1.48 5.43 5.00
CA VAL A 108 0.31 5.77 4.17
C VAL A 108 -0.24 7.15 4.54
N HIS A 109 -0.31 7.47 5.85
CA HIS A 109 -0.75 8.78 6.32
C HIS A 109 0.12 9.92 5.76
N ASN A 110 1.45 9.80 5.75
CA ASN A 110 2.35 10.83 5.22
C ASN A 110 2.11 11.09 3.73
N PHE A 111 1.95 10.03 2.94
CA PHE A 111 1.65 10.14 1.51
C PHE A 111 0.24 10.70 1.23
N LEU A 112 -0.75 10.40 2.06
CA LEU A 112 -2.09 10.98 1.96
C LEU A 112 -2.08 12.47 2.31
N ALA A 113 -1.39 12.86 3.38
CA ALA A 113 -1.28 14.26 3.82
C ALA A 113 -0.61 15.14 2.77
N SER A 114 0.37 14.60 2.04
CA SER A 114 1.05 15.28 0.92
C SER A 114 0.29 15.22 -0.39
N SER A 115 -0.87 14.56 -0.43
CA SER A 115 -1.63 14.33 -1.65
C SER A 115 -0.88 13.59 -2.77
N SER A 116 0.08 12.75 -2.44
CA SER A 116 0.99 12.08 -3.37
C SER A 116 0.57 10.64 -3.75
N ILE A 117 -0.64 10.21 -3.42
CA ILE A 117 -1.19 8.93 -3.87
C ILE A 117 -2.21 9.19 -4.98
N ASP A 118 -2.04 8.54 -6.11
CA ASP A 118 -2.92 8.66 -7.27
C ASP A 118 -3.89 7.49 -7.37
N GLU A 119 -3.44 6.27 -7.06
CA GLU A 119 -4.22 5.04 -7.13
C GLU A 119 -4.20 4.26 -5.81
N PHE A 120 -5.31 3.63 -5.49
CA PHE A 120 -5.47 2.80 -4.30
C PHE A 120 -5.89 1.39 -4.73
N TYR A 121 -5.19 0.39 -4.23
CA TYR A 121 -5.57 -1.01 -4.33
C TYR A 121 -5.83 -1.53 -2.92
N ILE A 122 -7.08 -1.68 -2.57
CA ILE A 122 -7.51 -2.01 -1.21
C ILE A 122 -8.12 -3.40 -1.20
N GLY A 123 -7.42 -4.36 -0.60
CA GLY A 123 -7.94 -5.68 -0.33
C GLY A 123 -8.72 -5.70 0.98
N ILE A 124 -9.99 -6.08 0.94
CA ILE A 124 -10.85 -6.27 2.12
C ILE A 124 -10.99 -7.76 2.36
N VAL A 125 -10.50 -8.20 3.51
CA VAL A 125 -10.56 -9.59 3.97
C VAL A 125 -11.84 -9.80 4.78
N PRO A 126 -12.51 -10.95 4.68
CA PRO A 126 -13.79 -11.21 5.35
C PRO A 126 -13.62 -11.46 6.86
N VAL A 127 -13.04 -10.49 7.58
CA VAL A 127 -12.81 -10.55 9.03
C VAL A 127 -13.04 -9.17 9.67
N ILE A 128 -13.56 -9.19 10.89
CA ILE A 128 -13.63 -8.03 11.79
C ILE A 128 -12.66 -8.30 12.94
N LEU A 129 -11.71 -7.39 13.17
CA LEU A 129 -10.73 -7.54 14.26
C LEU A 129 -11.18 -6.88 15.56
N GLY A 130 -12.02 -5.83 15.49
CA GLY A 130 -12.45 -5.03 16.64
C GLY A 130 -11.41 -4.00 17.10
N GLU A 131 -10.13 -4.35 17.08
CA GLU A 131 -9.01 -3.47 17.40
C GLU A 131 -7.77 -3.86 16.58
N GLY A 132 -6.83 -2.92 16.40
CA GLY A 132 -5.62 -3.18 15.63
C GLY A 132 -4.93 -1.92 15.12
N ILE A 133 -4.02 -2.11 14.18
CA ILE A 133 -3.32 -1.02 13.51
C ILE A 133 -4.15 -0.59 12.30
N PRO A 134 -4.72 0.63 12.28
CA PRO A 134 -5.56 1.08 11.18
C PRO A 134 -4.73 1.37 9.91
N LEU A 135 -5.31 1.09 8.74
CA LEU A 135 -4.73 1.51 7.46
C LEU A 135 -4.76 3.04 7.34
N PHE A 136 -5.92 3.64 7.62
CA PHE A 136 -6.12 5.08 7.55
C PHE A 136 -6.13 5.66 8.97
N GLN A 137 -5.10 6.45 9.28
CA GLN A 137 -4.98 7.10 10.58
C GLN A 137 -5.79 8.41 10.61
N GLY A 138 -6.14 8.87 11.81
CA GLY A 138 -6.86 10.13 12.01
C GLY A 138 -6.12 11.36 11.44
N ASN A 139 -6.84 12.47 11.26
CA ASN A 139 -6.36 13.73 10.68
C ASN A 139 -5.95 13.65 9.20
N THR A 140 -6.38 12.62 8.47
CA THR A 140 -6.25 12.58 7.01
C THR A 140 -7.28 13.53 6.38
N PRO A 141 -6.91 14.35 5.39
CA PRO A 141 -7.87 15.19 4.69
C PRO A 141 -8.93 14.36 3.98
N THR A 142 -10.13 14.91 3.78
CA THR A 142 -11.16 14.26 3.00
C THR A 142 -10.71 14.15 1.53
N ILE A 143 -10.59 12.93 1.03
CA ILE A 143 -10.18 12.64 -0.35
C ILE A 143 -11.35 11.95 -1.05
N ARG A 144 -11.83 12.52 -2.15
CA ARG A 144 -12.84 11.87 -3.00
C ARG A 144 -12.15 10.97 -4.00
N LEU A 145 -12.64 9.75 -4.11
CA LEU A 145 -12.07 8.72 -4.98
C LEU A 145 -13.11 8.27 -6.02
N HIS A 146 -12.62 7.86 -7.17
CA HIS A 146 -13.42 7.20 -8.21
C HIS A 146 -13.12 5.70 -8.20
N LEU A 147 -14.18 4.88 -8.18
CA LEU A 147 -14.05 3.43 -8.28
C LEU A 147 -13.77 3.03 -9.73
N GLU A 148 -12.59 2.45 -9.95
CA GLU A 148 -12.14 1.98 -11.26
C GLU A 148 -12.51 0.52 -11.50
N LYS A 149 -12.35 -0.31 -10.46
CA LYS A 149 -12.50 -1.75 -10.60
C LYS A 149 -12.81 -2.43 -9.27
N ILE A 150 -13.57 -3.51 -9.38
CA ILE A 150 -13.83 -4.46 -8.29
C ILE A 150 -13.36 -5.83 -8.76
N MET A 151 -12.61 -6.52 -7.93
CA MET A 151 -12.21 -7.91 -8.11
C MET A 151 -12.54 -8.67 -6.85
N SER A 152 -12.95 -9.91 -6.97
CA SER A 152 -13.21 -10.79 -5.82
C SER A 152 -12.60 -12.17 -6.07
N GLU A 153 -11.98 -12.71 -5.05
CA GLU A 153 -11.38 -14.03 -5.07
C GLU A 153 -11.37 -14.61 -3.66
N ASN A 154 -11.94 -15.81 -3.49
CA ASN A 154 -11.89 -16.54 -2.23
C ASN A 154 -12.39 -15.70 -1.02
N GLY A 155 -13.51 -14.97 -1.21
CA GLY A 155 -14.09 -14.09 -0.20
C GLY A 155 -13.38 -12.75 0.03
N ILE A 156 -12.18 -12.55 -0.55
CA ILE A 156 -11.46 -11.27 -0.49
C ILE A 156 -11.95 -10.37 -1.62
N VAL A 157 -12.26 -9.12 -1.31
CA VAL A 157 -12.62 -8.09 -2.31
C VAL A 157 -11.48 -7.12 -2.47
N ILE A 158 -11.03 -6.90 -3.70
CA ILE A 158 -10.02 -5.90 -4.04
C ILE A 158 -10.68 -4.77 -4.82
N LEU A 159 -10.57 -3.57 -4.28
CA LEU A 159 -11.08 -2.33 -4.85
C LEU A 159 -9.93 -1.52 -5.42
N LYS A 160 -10.01 -1.18 -6.70
CA LYS A 160 -9.14 -0.18 -7.29
C LYS A 160 -9.86 1.16 -7.35
N TYR A 161 -9.25 2.18 -6.77
CA TYR A 161 -9.71 3.58 -6.87
C TYR A 161 -8.63 4.46 -7.46
N SER A 162 -9.04 5.54 -8.15
CA SER A 162 -8.20 6.67 -8.52
C SER A 162 -8.62 7.94 -7.79
N LYS A 163 -7.66 8.85 -7.58
CA LYS A 163 -7.89 10.14 -6.95
C LYS A 163 -8.51 11.15 -7.91
N ASN A 164 -8.17 11.10 -9.19
CA ASN A 164 -8.59 12.09 -10.18
C ASN A 164 -9.71 11.55 -11.04
N PHE A 165 -10.92 12.04 -10.78
CA PHE A 165 -12.02 11.90 -11.71
C PHE A 165 -12.49 13.29 -12.16
N SER A 166 -11.84 13.80 -13.21
CA SER A 166 -12.39 14.92 -13.97
C SER A 166 -13.47 14.38 -14.90
N LYS A 167 -14.70 14.17 -14.41
CA LYS A 167 -15.83 14.21 -15.31
C LYS A 167 -15.96 15.66 -15.75
N ASN A 168 -15.63 15.94 -17.00
CA ASN A 168 -16.26 17.04 -17.72
C ASN A 168 -17.75 16.74 -17.74
N ILE A 169 -18.49 17.27 -16.77
CA ILE A 169 -19.95 17.32 -16.81
C ILE A 169 -20.22 18.47 -17.77
N SER A 170 -20.39 18.12 -19.05
CA SER A 170 -21.00 18.98 -20.06
C SER A 170 -22.51 18.93 -19.89
#